data_f7e48ab2da225e0cdd6030a14b3a3dce
#
_entry.id   f7e48ab2da225e0cdd6030a14b3a3dce
#
_cell.length_a   1.000
_cell.length_b   1.000
_cell.length_c   1.000
_cell.angle_alpha   90.00
_cell.angle_beta   90.00
_cell.angle_gamma   90.00
#
_symmetry.space_group_name_H-M   'P 1'
#
loop_
_entity.id
_entity.type
_entity.pdbx_description
1 polymer ?
#
loop_
_entity_poly.entity_id
_entity_poly.type
_entity_poly.pdbx_seq_one_letter_code
_entity_poly.pdbx_strand_id
1 'polypeptide(L)'
;MSYFPIIHPQSIQQSIAQLPSVLDTPWNHIFSQNIKSSAQIENGKCLVKDKRASEQFDPQYLEYMHFLPWIHNHRALLNEFQLNPYWNSLIELVGYFQYRDIQYVLANANAIHGQIKTKLLRQRTAIKYSEFIEPVNENVKYQKTVFKRCLDKYKQMNCLFLDLPFIFTTPLYPDDEAKLPKIARKWLERLHQSEVLSGKLYDVQWRIVKSLNRFYTVHAIIYVIGEEAQYADFILQEWKGTCLNKGYQLKQDTQYLINKEYCYFADNDMRSYWRKQIEFLNEPLKIYRYMSEHISYLWQSYTGNIPAN
;
A
#
# COMPACT_ATOMS: atom_id res chain seq x y z
N MET A 1 1.55 8.27 -26.60
CA MET A 1 1.08 7.81 -25.27
C MET A 1 1.87 6.57 -24.93
N SER A 2 2.95 6.72 -24.17
CA SER A 2 3.72 5.58 -23.71
C SER A 2 2.96 4.94 -22.56
N TYR A 3 2.48 3.73 -22.77
CA TYR A 3 2.02 2.86 -21.70
C TYR A 3 3.22 2.59 -20.80
N PHE A 4 3.27 3.24 -19.67
CA PHE A 4 4.16 2.84 -18.60
C PHE A 4 3.64 1.50 -18.08
N PRO A 5 4.41 0.41 -18.12
CA PRO A 5 4.04 -0.79 -17.39
C PRO A 5 4.07 -0.42 -15.90
N ILE A 6 2.91 -0.23 -15.31
CA ILE A 6 2.79 -0.11 -13.86
C ILE A 6 3.14 -1.49 -13.33
N ILE A 7 4.37 -1.66 -12.91
CA ILE A 7 4.80 -2.90 -12.27
C ILE A 7 4.29 -2.81 -10.83
N HIS A 8 3.17 -3.49 -10.59
CA HIS A 8 2.60 -3.61 -9.27
C HIS A 8 3.36 -4.70 -8.51
N PRO A 9 3.94 -4.42 -7.35
CA PRO A 9 4.42 -5.47 -6.47
C PRO A 9 3.30 -6.46 -6.18
N GLN A 10 3.62 -7.74 -6.17
CA GLN A 10 2.62 -8.80 -6.09
C GLN A 10 1.72 -8.69 -4.86
N SER A 11 2.28 -8.31 -3.70
CA SER A 11 1.51 -8.10 -2.47
C SER A 11 0.59 -6.87 -2.55
N ILE A 12 1.03 -5.79 -3.20
CA ILE A 12 0.21 -4.59 -3.44
C ILE A 12 -0.88 -4.92 -4.45
N GLN A 13 -0.54 -5.64 -5.53
CA GLN A 13 -1.47 -6.07 -6.55
C GLN A 13 -2.58 -6.96 -5.98
N GLN A 14 -2.21 -7.94 -5.14
CA GLN A 14 -3.19 -8.80 -4.46
C GLN A 14 -4.07 -8.02 -3.50
N SER A 15 -3.52 -7.07 -2.77
CA SER A 15 -4.27 -6.21 -1.87
C SER A 15 -5.23 -5.28 -2.62
N ILE A 16 -4.77 -4.66 -3.71
CA ILE A 16 -5.58 -3.77 -4.55
C ILE A 16 -6.65 -4.57 -5.30
N ALA A 17 -6.32 -5.74 -5.86
CA ALA A 17 -7.28 -6.58 -6.59
C ALA A 17 -8.43 -7.08 -5.71
N GLN A 18 -8.26 -7.12 -4.40
CA GLN A 18 -9.33 -7.45 -3.44
C GLN A 18 -10.20 -6.25 -3.08
N LEU A 19 -9.75 -5.05 -3.40
CA LEU A 19 -10.51 -3.84 -3.20
C LEU A 19 -11.34 -3.57 -4.45
N PRO A 20 -12.64 -3.30 -4.32
CA PRO A 20 -13.44 -2.84 -5.45
C PRO A 20 -12.85 -1.56 -6.05
N SER A 21 -13.04 -1.37 -7.37
CA SER A 21 -12.54 -0.21 -8.13
C SER A 21 -12.92 1.16 -7.53
N VAL A 22 -14.02 1.21 -6.80
CA VAL A 22 -14.45 2.37 -5.99
C VAL A 22 -13.37 2.91 -5.07
N LEU A 23 -12.39 2.10 -4.69
CA LEU A 23 -11.34 2.48 -3.74
C LEU A 23 -10.12 3.10 -4.39
N ASP A 24 -9.96 2.92 -5.69
CA ASP A 24 -8.94 3.62 -6.47
C ASP A 24 -9.26 5.11 -6.59
N THR A 25 -10.51 5.47 -6.34
CA THR A 25 -10.96 6.86 -6.34
C THR A 25 -10.74 7.46 -4.94
N PRO A 26 -10.10 8.64 -4.83
CA PRO A 26 -9.95 9.30 -3.54
C PRO A 26 -11.32 9.48 -2.89
N TRP A 27 -11.57 8.81 -1.79
CA TRP A 27 -12.83 8.88 -1.03
C TRP A 27 -13.28 10.32 -0.76
N ASN A 28 -12.30 11.22 -0.59
CA ASN A 28 -12.53 12.65 -0.47
C ASN A 28 -13.30 13.23 -1.64
N HIS A 29 -13.05 12.73 -2.86
CA HIS A 29 -13.72 13.21 -4.06
C HIS A 29 -15.16 12.73 -4.11
N ILE A 30 -15.40 11.45 -3.84
CA ILE A 30 -16.76 10.86 -3.80
C ILE A 30 -17.60 11.54 -2.73
N PHE A 31 -17.05 11.70 -1.51
CA PHE A 31 -17.83 12.27 -0.39
C PHE A 31 -17.90 13.79 -0.40
N SER A 32 -16.88 14.51 -0.87
CA SER A 32 -16.93 15.97 -0.94
C SER A 32 -17.87 16.47 -2.03
N GLN A 33 -17.97 15.79 -3.15
CA GLN A 33 -18.95 16.08 -4.19
C GLN A 33 -20.37 15.72 -3.72
N ASN A 34 -20.56 14.56 -3.11
CA ASN A 34 -21.88 14.05 -2.71
C ASN A 34 -22.42 14.65 -1.42
N ILE A 35 -21.62 15.36 -0.59
CA ILE A 35 -22.14 16.10 0.58
C ILE A 35 -23.10 17.20 0.15
N LYS A 36 -22.96 17.75 -1.05
CA LYS A 36 -23.80 18.83 -1.60
C LYS A 36 -24.89 18.37 -2.55
N SER A 37 -24.86 17.11 -2.98
CA SER A 37 -25.80 16.54 -3.93
C SER A 37 -26.81 15.59 -3.27
N SER A 38 -27.95 15.39 -3.90
CA SER A 38 -28.87 14.30 -3.58
C SER A 38 -28.76 13.24 -4.66
N ALA A 39 -28.69 11.98 -4.26
CA ALA A 39 -28.66 10.86 -5.19
C ALA A 39 -30.02 10.16 -5.22
N GLN A 40 -30.46 9.77 -6.40
CA GLN A 40 -31.68 9.02 -6.61
C GLN A 40 -31.38 7.86 -7.57
N ILE A 41 -31.89 6.68 -7.24
CA ILE A 41 -31.75 5.51 -8.11
C ILE A 41 -33.09 5.32 -8.85
N GLU A 42 -33.01 5.42 -10.17
CA GLU A 42 -34.15 5.16 -11.05
C GLU A 42 -33.75 4.15 -12.13
N ASN A 43 -34.52 3.09 -12.31
CA ASN A 43 -34.31 2.06 -13.33
C ASN A 43 -32.87 1.48 -13.36
N GLY A 44 -32.27 1.28 -12.19
CA GLY A 44 -30.91 0.76 -12.06
C GLY A 44 -29.80 1.75 -12.41
N LYS A 45 -30.13 3.04 -12.59
CA LYS A 45 -29.17 4.11 -12.82
C LYS A 45 -29.15 5.05 -11.62
N CYS A 46 -27.96 5.46 -11.19
CA CYS A 46 -27.82 6.46 -10.15
C CYS A 46 -27.82 7.87 -10.77
N LEU A 47 -28.79 8.68 -10.39
CA LEU A 47 -28.89 10.08 -10.78
C LEU A 47 -28.45 10.94 -9.59
N VAL A 48 -27.42 11.75 -9.79
CA VAL A 48 -26.95 12.71 -8.80
C VAL A 48 -27.45 14.10 -9.16
N LYS A 49 -28.23 14.70 -8.26
CA LYS A 49 -28.67 16.09 -8.40
C LYS A 49 -27.68 17.01 -7.72
N ASP A 50 -26.87 17.71 -8.48
CA ASP A 50 -26.13 18.86 -7.98
C ASP A 50 -27.05 20.09 -7.97
N LYS A 51 -26.94 20.92 -6.92
CA LYS A 51 -27.71 22.18 -6.83
C LYS A 51 -27.46 23.17 -7.98
N ARG A 52 -26.42 22.93 -8.78
CA ARG A 52 -25.98 23.81 -9.88
C ARG A 52 -26.02 23.19 -11.27
N ALA A 53 -26.31 21.90 -11.39
CA ALA A 53 -26.25 21.19 -12.66
C ALA A 53 -27.48 20.30 -12.85
N SER A 54 -27.77 19.98 -14.11
CA SER A 54 -28.72 18.94 -14.50
C SER A 54 -28.37 17.59 -13.88
N GLU A 55 -29.36 16.74 -13.70
CA GLU A 55 -29.15 15.35 -13.22
C GLU A 55 -28.08 14.66 -14.02
N GLN A 56 -27.00 14.25 -13.36
CA GLN A 56 -25.92 13.51 -13.98
C GLN A 56 -25.89 12.08 -13.46
N PHE A 57 -25.66 11.15 -14.37
CA PHE A 57 -25.39 9.76 -14.02
C PHE A 57 -23.99 9.65 -13.39
N ASP A 58 -23.93 9.14 -12.15
CA ASP A 58 -22.68 8.87 -11.45
C ASP A 58 -22.47 7.36 -11.26
N PRO A 59 -21.71 6.70 -12.16
CA PRO A 59 -21.43 5.28 -12.05
C PRO A 59 -20.68 4.92 -10.77
N GLN A 60 -19.85 5.82 -10.23
CA GLN A 60 -19.06 5.57 -9.01
C GLN A 60 -19.98 5.45 -7.78
N TYR A 61 -21.08 6.16 -7.76
CA TYR A 61 -22.04 6.06 -6.67
C TYR A 61 -22.74 4.69 -6.65
N LEU A 62 -23.05 4.15 -7.80
CA LEU A 62 -23.66 2.82 -7.92
C LEU A 62 -22.68 1.72 -7.48
N GLU A 63 -21.42 1.80 -7.91
CA GLU A 63 -20.35 0.91 -7.45
C GLU A 63 -20.19 0.96 -5.94
N TYR A 64 -20.25 2.14 -5.37
CA TYR A 64 -20.21 2.32 -3.92
C TYR A 64 -21.35 1.60 -3.20
N MET A 65 -22.59 1.66 -3.69
CA MET A 65 -23.72 0.94 -3.10
C MET A 65 -23.54 -0.57 -3.20
N HIS A 66 -23.03 -1.06 -4.33
CA HIS A 66 -22.69 -2.48 -4.50
C HIS A 66 -21.56 -2.95 -3.56
N PHE A 67 -20.75 -2.04 -3.10
CA PHE A 67 -19.63 -2.35 -2.22
C PHE A 67 -20.04 -2.58 -0.75
N LEU A 68 -21.16 -2.02 -0.29
CA LEU A 68 -21.60 -2.18 1.10
C LEU A 68 -21.78 -3.66 1.51
N PRO A 69 -22.36 -4.55 0.70
CA PRO A 69 -22.42 -5.98 0.99
C PRO A 69 -21.04 -6.63 1.11
N TRP A 70 -20.09 -6.20 0.30
CA TRP A 70 -18.71 -6.69 0.38
C TRP A 70 -18.07 -6.31 1.72
N ILE A 71 -18.19 -5.06 2.18
CA ILE A 71 -17.72 -4.62 3.49
C ILE A 71 -18.35 -5.47 4.59
N HIS A 72 -19.66 -5.70 4.52
CA HIS A 72 -20.38 -6.51 5.51
C HIS A 72 -19.79 -7.93 5.60
N ASN A 73 -19.59 -8.58 4.48
CA ASN A 73 -19.08 -9.95 4.40
C ASN A 73 -17.61 -10.09 4.83
N HIS A 74 -16.80 -9.04 4.65
CA HIS A 74 -15.37 -9.04 4.99
C HIS A 74 -15.04 -8.31 6.29
N ARG A 75 -16.04 -7.95 7.09
CA ARG A 75 -15.87 -7.17 8.31
C ARG A 75 -14.87 -7.78 9.29
N ALA A 76 -14.89 -9.09 9.48
CA ALA A 76 -13.96 -9.79 10.37
C ALA A 76 -12.50 -9.63 9.94
N LEU A 77 -12.23 -9.71 8.62
CA LEU A 77 -10.91 -9.48 8.05
C LEU A 77 -10.49 -8.02 8.20
N LEU A 78 -11.39 -7.09 7.89
CA LEU A 78 -11.09 -5.66 7.93
C LEU A 78 -10.79 -5.17 9.35
N ASN A 79 -11.35 -5.80 10.37
CA ASN A 79 -11.07 -5.47 11.78
C ASN A 79 -9.63 -5.81 12.23
N GLU A 80 -8.88 -6.60 11.46
CA GLU A 80 -7.45 -6.86 11.72
C GLU A 80 -6.56 -5.67 11.35
N PHE A 81 -7.11 -4.68 10.64
CA PHE A 81 -6.38 -3.54 10.12
C PHE A 81 -6.90 -2.22 10.68
N GLN A 82 -6.03 -1.26 10.82
CA GLN A 82 -6.42 0.13 10.98
C GLN A 82 -6.81 0.66 9.61
N LEU A 83 -8.09 0.95 9.43
CA LEU A 83 -8.61 1.48 8.18
C LEU A 83 -8.66 3.00 8.23
N ASN A 84 -8.68 3.63 7.06
CA ASN A 84 -8.90 5.07 7.02
C ASN A 84 -10.29 5.41 7.60
N PRO A 85 -10.47 6.64 8.12
CA PRO A 85 -11.69 7.02 8.83
C PRO A 85 -12.98 6.92 8.04
N TYR A 86 -12.93 7.04 6.71
CA TYR A 86 -14.11 6.84 5.86
C TYR A 86 -14.58 5.39 5.89
N TRP A 87 -13.63 4.45 5.79
CA TRP A 87 -13.91 3.02 5.88
C TRP A 87 -14.45 2.60 7.24
N ASN A 88 -13.82 3.09 8.31
CA ASN A 88 -14.29 2.81 9.65
C ASN A 88 -15.75 3.27 9.82
N SER A 89 -16.08 4.46 9.30
CA SER A 89 -17.44 4.98 9.35
C SER A 89 -18.43 4.10 8.59
N LEU A 90 -18.01 3.51 7.45
CA LEU A 90 -18.84 2.59 6.67
C LEU A 90 -19.00 1.24 7.35
N ILE A 91 -17.92 0.67 7.89
CA ILE A 91 -17.97 -0.61 8.61
C ILE A 91 -18.91 -0.52 9.81
N GLU A 92 -18.87 0.59 10.54
CA GLU A 92 -19.79 0.82 11.64
C GLU A 92 -21.24 0.94 11.16
N LEU A 93 -21.49 1.54 9.99
CA LEU A 93 -22.83 1.67 9.42
C LEU A 93 -23.37 0.32 8.96
N VAL A 94 -22.57 -0.46 8.21
CA VAL A 94 -22.98 -1.74 7.63
C VAL A 94 -22.97 -2.92 8.63
N GLY A 95 -22.79 -2.65 9.90
CA GLY A 95 -22.84 -3.66 10.96
C GLY A 95 -24.16 -4.42 11.07
N TYR A 96 -25.23 -3.91 10.48
CA TYR A 96 -26.55 -4.52 10.47
C TYR A 96 -26.70 -5.53 9.33
N PHE A 97 -27.39 -6.64 9.59
CA PHE A 97 -27.54 -7.77 8.67
C PHE A 97 -28.19 -7.41 7.32
N GLN A 98 -29.05 -6.42 7.31
CA GLN A 98 -29.76 -5.95 6.10
C GLN A 98 -28.82 -5.44 4.99
N TYR A 99 -27.62 -4.95 5.33
CA TYR A 99 -26.64 -4.50 4.34
C TYR A 99 -25.95 -5.66 3.59
N ARG A 100 -26.23 -6.90 3.97
CA ARG A 100 -25.77 -8.08 3.23
C ARG A 100 -26.49 -8.26 1.90
N ASP A 101 -27.73 -7.79 1.82
CA ASP A 101 -28.57 -7.92 0.64
C ASP A 101 -28.46 -6.68 -0.25
N ILE A 102 -27.96 -6.87 -1.48
CA ILE A 102 -27.82 -5.80 -2.47
C ILE A 102 -29.16 -5.20 -2.88
N GLN A 103 -30.22 -6.00 -2.95
CA GLN A 103 -31.55 -5.52 -3.33
C GLN A 103 -32.09 -4.56 -2.26
N TYR A 104 -31.89 -4.90 -0.98
CA TYR A 104 -32.22 -3.98 0.11
C TYR A 104 -31.43 -2.68 0.03
N VAL A 105 -30.10 -2.76 -0.22
CA VAL A 105 -29.24 -1.59 -0.33
C VAL A 105 -29.67 -0.68 -1.46
N LEU A 106 -29.96 -1.22 -2.64
CA LEU A 106 -30.40 -0.43 -3.80
C LEU A 106 -31.79 0.17 -3.59
N ALA A 107 -32.73 -0.57 -3.00
CA ALA A 107 -34.08 -0.07 -2.71
C ALA A 107 -34.07 1.07 -1.68
N ASN A 108 -33.08 1.11 -0.79
CA ASN A 108 -32.98 2.11 0.27
C ASN A 108 -31.80 3.11 0.09
N ALA A 109 -31.23 3.19 -1.11
CA ALA A 109 -29.99 3.91 -1.38
C ALA A 109 -30.00 5.36 -0.90
N ASN A 110 -31.10 6.11 -1.07
CA ASN A 110 -31.22 7.48 -0.63
C ASN A 110 -31.16 7.63 0.91
N ALA A 111 -31.84 6.73 1.63
CA ALA A 111 -31.83 6.73 3.08
C ALA A 111 -30.43 6.36 3.61
N ILE A 112 -29.80 5.34 3.01
CA ILE A 112 -28.44 4.89 3.32
C ILE A 112 -27.45 6.02 3.07
N HIS A 113 -27.53 6.69 1.92
CA HIS A 113 -26.68 7.84 1.61
C HIS A 113 -26.82 8.95 2.65
N GLY A 114 -28.04 9.30 3.04
CA GLY A 114 -28.31 10.28 4.09
C GLY A 114 -27.68 9.89 5.43
N GLN A 115 -27.75 8.63 5.82
CA GLN A 115 -27.13 8.11 7.04
C GLN A 115 -25.61 8.22 6.99
N ILE A 116 -24.99 7.82 5.88
CA ILE A 116 -23.55 7.91 5.67
C ILE A 116 -23.09 9.37 5.78
N LYS A 117 -23.74 10.27 5.03
CA LYS A 117 -23.44 11.69 5.04
C LYS A 117 -23.51 12.28 6.47
N THR A 118 -24.57 11.98 7.19
CA THR A 118 -24.76 12.45 8.56
C THR A 118 -23.66 11.93 9.49
N LYS A 119 -23.31 10.64 9.35
CA LYS A 119 -22.25 10.02 10.14
C LYS A 119 -20.88 10.62 9.88
N LEU A 120 -20.51 10.79 8.61
CA LEU A 120 -19.24 11.39 8.21
C LEU A 120 -19.07 12.82 8.74
N LEU A 121 -20.13 13.63 8.67
CA LEU A 121 -20.13 15.00 9.20
C LEU A 121 -19.98 15.02 10.72
N ARG A 122 -20.77 14.21 11.45
CA ARG A 122 -20.72 14.13 12.92
C ARG A 122 -19.35 13.67 13.43
N GLN A 123 -18.72 12.74 12.75
CA GLN A 123 -17.42 12.18 13.17
C GLN A 123 -16.23 13.03 12.75
N ARG A 124 -16.44 14.17 12.07
CA ARG A 124 -15.35 14.99 11.50
C ARG A 124 -14.36 14.16 10.67
N THR A 125 -14.89 13.25 9.85
CA THR A 125 -14.12 12.22 9.17
C THR A 125 -13.01 12.79 8.28
N ALA A 126 -13.23 13.95 7.65
CA ALA A 126 -12.21 14.60 6.83
C ALA A 126 -10.98 15.04 7.63
N ILE A 127 -11.16 15.53 8.87
CA ILE A 127 -10.04 15.91 9.75
C ILE A 127 -9.28 14.66 10.16
N LYS A 128 -9.97 13.62 10.64
CA LYS A 128 -9.37 12.35 11.02
C LYS A 128 -8.64 11.69 9.86
N TYR A 129 -9.16 11.82 8.63
CA TYR A 129 -8.47 11.31 7.44
C TYR A 129 -7.18 12.07 7.17
N SER A 130 -7.16 13.40 7.31
CA SER A 130 -5.94 14.18 7.17
C SER A 130 -4.88 13.73 8.17
N GLU A 131 -5.25 13.57 9.44
CA GLU A 131 -4.37 13.05 10.50
C GLU A 131 -3.90 11.60 10.19
N PHE A 132 -4.80 10.78 9.64
CA PHE A 132 -4.47 9.41 9.28
C PHE A 132 -3.42 9.33 8.16
N ILE A 133 -3.49 10.17 7.12
CA ILE A 133 -2.55 10.12 5.99
C ILE A 133 -1.25 10.88 6.23
N GLU A 134 -1.20 11.80 7.19
CA GLU A 134 -0.04 12.65 7.44
C GLU A 134 1.27 11.87 7.64
N PRO A 135 1.36 10.82 8.48
CA PRO A 135 2.58 10.03 8.64
C PRO A 135 3.06 9.37 7.34
N VAL A 136 2.11 8.96 6.48
CA VAL A 136 2.44 8.37 5.16
C VAL A 136 3.02 9.42 4.23
N ASN A 137 2.39 10.59 4.17
CA ASN A 137 2.84 11.70 3.33
C ASN A 137 4.25 12.18 3.74
N GLU A 138 4.52 12.30 5.05
CA GLU A 138 5.83 12.63 5.58
C GLU A 138 6.88 11.56 5.22
N ASN A 139 6.51 10.29 5.30
CA ASN A 139 7.39 9.19 4.94
C ASN A 139 7.69 9.18 3.43
N VAL A 140 6.70 9.43 2.56
CA VAL A 140 6.89 9.60 1.11
C VAL A 140 7.84 10.76 0.80
N LYS A 141 7.65 11.90 1.47
CA LYS A 141 8.53 13.06 1.33
C LYS A 141 9.97 12.74 1.73
N TYR A 142 10.15 12.03 2.83
CA TYR A 142 11.47 11.56 3.27
C TYR A 142 12.11 10.65 2.21
N GLN A 143 11.40 9.64 1.69
CA GLN A 143 11.90 8.73 0.67
C GLN A 143 12.33 9.46 -0.61
N LYS A 144 11.53 10.42 -1.08
CA LYS A 144 11.89 11.26 -2.24
C LYS A 144 13.13 12.11 -1.97
N THR A 145 13.30 12.59 -0.74
CA THR A 145 14.49 13.35 -0.34
C THR A 145 15.74 12.47 -0.34
N VAL A 146 15.65 11.24 0.16
CA VAL A 146 16.75 10.27 0.10
C VAL A 146 17.12 9.98 -1.35
N PHE A 147 16.14 9.64 -2.20
CA PHE A 147 16.37 9.41 -3.62
C PHE A 147 17.08 10.58 -4.29
N LYS A 148 16.60 11.81 -4.06
CA LYS A 148 17.22 13.02 -4.62
C LYS A 148 18.68 13.17 -4.16
N ARG A 149 18.92 13.03 -2.85
CA ARG A 149 20.27 13.14 -2.27
C ARG A 149 21.23 12.12 -2.84
N CYS A 150 20.79 10.86 -3.02
CA CYS A 150 21.57 9.80 -3.65
C CYS A 150 21.97 10.20 -5.07
N LEU A 151 21.00 10.61 -5.87
CA LEU A 151 21.22 10.92 -7.26
C LEU A 151 22.05 12.22 -7.46
N ASP A 152 21.85 13.22 -6.60
CA ASP A 152 22.67 14.45 -6.60
C ASP A 152 24.15 14.13 -6.32
N LYS A 153 24.42 13.17 -5.42
CA LYS A 153 25.77 12.79 -5.03
C LYS A 153 26.47 11.92 -6.08
N TYR A 154 25.81 10.88 -6.56
CA TYR A 154 26.44 9.85 -7.39
C TYR A 154 26.17 9.99 -8.88
N LYS A 155 25.24 10.85 -9.28
CA LYS A 155 24.83 11.17 -10.65
C LYS A 155 24.18 9.99 -11.41
N GLN A 156 24.44 8.76 -10.98
CA GLN A 156 23.87 7.55 -11.55
C GLN A 156 23.79 6.44 -10.50
N MET A 157 22.73 5.66 -10.52
CA MET A 157 22.53 4.55 -9.59
C MET A 157 21.49 3.57 -10.06
N ASN A 158 21.57 2.33 -9.59
CA ASN A 158 20.46 1.37 -9.66
C ASN A 158 19.49 1.64 -8.52
N CYS A 159 18.22 1.76 -8.87
CA CYS A 159 17.10 1.86 -7.95
C CYS A 159 16.36 0.52 -7.99
N LEU A 160 16.40 -0.23 -6.90
CA LEU A 160 15.78 -1.54 -6.80
C LEU A 160 14.61 -1.46 -5.84
N PHE A 161 13.45 -1.95 -6.28
CA PHE A 161 12.34 -2.26 -5.39
C PHE A 161 12.17 -3.77 -5.33
N LEU A 162 12.07 -4.31 -4.14
CA LEU A 162 11.91 -5.74 -3.89
C LEU A 162 10.64 -5.99 -3.08
N ASP A 163 9.89 -6.99 -3.53
CA ASP A 163 8.75 -7.57 -2.84
C ASP A 163 9.10 -9.02 -2.50
N LEU A 164 9.40 -9.28 -1.23
CA LEU A 164 9.96 -10.53 -0.73
C LEU A 164 8.98 -11.18 0.27
N PRO A 165 8.05 -12.03 -0.22
CA PRO A 165 7.04 -12.63 0.65
C PRO A 165 7.64 -13.70 1.57
N PHE A 166 7.13 -13.73 2.82
CA PHE A 166 7.41 -14.78 3.80
C PHE A 166 6.49 -15.99 3.56
N ILE A 167 6.66 -16.68 2.43
CA ILE A 167 5.90 -17.88 2.09
C ILE A 167 6.76 -19.11 2.39
N PHE A 168 6.60 -19.64 3.59
CA PHE A 168 7.37 -20.79 4.05
C PHE A 168 6.64 -22.11 3.82
N THR A 169 7.39 -23.20 3.77
CA THR A 169 6.84 -24.57 3.71
C THR A 169 6.06 -24.90 4.98
N THR A 170 6.55 -24.41 6.12
CA THR A 170 5.84 -24.51 7.43
C THR A 170 4.99 -23.25 7.63
N PRO A 171 3.71 -23.37 7.96
CA PRO A 171 2.88 -22.20 8.24
C PRO A 171 3.44 -21.34 9.37
N LEU A 172 3.30 -20.03 9.25
CA LEU A 172 3.61 -19.09 10.32
C LEU A 172 2.48 -19.14 11.38
N TYR A 173 2.85 -19.26 12.63
CA TYR A 173 1.95 -19.10 13.76
C TYR A 173 1.89 -17.62 14.19
N PRO A 174 0.87 -17.18 14.94
CA PRO A 174 0.77 -15.80 15.42
C PRO A 174 2.03 -15.32 16.16
N ASP A 175 2.62 -16.19 16.99
CA ASP A 175 3.84 -15.88 17.75
C ASP A 175 5.10 -15.72 16.87
N ASP A 176 5.02 -16.12 15.61
CA ASP A 176 6.15 -15.99 14.68
C ASP A 176 6.30 -14.57 14.13
N GLU A 177 5.29 -13.71 14.28
CA GLU A 177 5.34 -12.33 13.77
C GLU A 177 6.56 -11.57 14.30
N ALA A 178 6.89 -11.71 15.58
CA ALA A 178 8.07 -11.07 16.20
C ALA A 178 9.40 -11.54 15.61
N LYS A 179 9.42 -12.66 14.88
CA LYS A 179 10.61 -13.20 14.21
C LYS A 179 10.86 -12.58 12.85
N LEU A 180 9.81 -12.09 12.18
CA LEU A 180 9.91 -11.57 10.81
C LEU A 180 10.85 -10.36 10.69
N PRO A 181 10.78 -9.34 11.58
CA PRO A 181 11.75 -8.24 11.57
C PRO A 181 13.19 -8.70 11.79
N LYS A 182 13.40 -9.75 12.60
CA LYS A 182 14.74 -10.30 12.86
C LYS A 182 15.33 -10.98 11.62
N ILE A 183 14.50 -11.66 10.83
CA ILE A 183 14.92 -12.26 9.56
C ILE A 183 15.29 -11.14 8.58
N ALA A 184 14.41 -10.14 8.41
CA ALA A 184 14.65 -9.02 7.50
C ALA A 184 15.93 -8.25 7.87
N ARG A 185 16.13 -7.91 9.15
CA ARG A 185 17.35 -7.22 9.61
C ARG A 185 18.60 -8.05 9.37
N LYS A 186 18.54 -9.36 9.59
CA LYS A 186 19.71 -10.24 9.34
C LYS A 186 20.08 -10.28 7.86
N TRP A 187 19.09 -10.29 6.98
CA TRP A 187 19.31 -10.15 5.54
C TRP A 187 19.97 -8.81 5.20
N LEU A 188 19.48 -7.70 5.75
CA LEU A 188 20.07 -6.36 5.53
C LEU A 188 21.50 -6.25 6.05
N GLU A 189 21.79 -6.86 7.20
CA GLU A 189 23.17 -6.97 7.72
C GLU A 189 24.09 -7.68 6.73
N ARG A 190 23.65 -8.82 6.16
CA ARG A 190 24.42 -9.57 5.17
C ARG A 190 24.67 -8.77 3.90
N LEU A 191 23.68 -8.02 3.41
CA LEU A 191 23.86 -7.12 2.28
C LEU A 191 24.94 -6.06 2.57
N HIS A 192 24.92 -5.48 3.76
CA HIS A 192 25.87 -4.46 4.17
C HIS A 192 27.31 -4.99 4.34
N GLN A 193 27.44 -6.24 4.79
CA GLN A 193 28.71 -6.91 4.99
C GLN A 193 29.24 -7.59 3.73
N SER A 194 28.46 -7.60 2.66
CA SER A 194 28.83 -8.26 1.42
C SER A 194 29.95 -7.54 0.68
N GLU A 195 30.97 -8.27 0.26
CA GLU A 195 32.03 -7.74 -0.61
C GLU A 195 31.49 -7.26 -1.95
N VAL A 196 30.44 -7.90 -2.48
CA VAL A 196 29.79 -7.54 -3.75
C VAL A 196 29.20 -6.13 -3.72
N LEU A 197 28.61 -5.75 -2.59
CA LEU A 197 27.96 -4.44 -2.40
C LEU A 197 28.83 -3.45 -1.60
N SER A 198 30.03 -3.85 -1.21
CA SER A 198 30.93 -3.02 -0.42
C SER A 198 31.25 -1.71 -1.15
N GLY A 199 31.03 -0.58 -0.46
CA GLY A 199 31.23 0.76 -1.01
C GLY A 199 30.25 1.17 -2.13
N LYS A 200 29.32 0.29 -2.52
CA LYS A 200 28.34 0.51 -3.59
C LYS A 200 26.92 0.65 -3.06
N LEU A 201 26.59 0.03 -1.94
CA LEU A 201 25.29 0.16 -1.30
C LEU A 201 25.19 1.53 -0.64
N TYR A 202 24.25 2.37 -1.12
CA TYR A 202 24.11 3.72 -0.61
C TYR A 202 23.07 3.82 0.51
N ASP A 203 21.87 3.34 0.27
CA ASP A 203 20.77 3.41 1.23
C ASP A 203 19.84 2.21 1.03
N VAL A 204 19.27 1.75 2.11
CA VAL A 204 18.23 0.73 2.11
C VAL A 204 17.08 1.19 2.98
N GLN A 205 15.92 1.26 2.38
CA GLN A 205 14.67 1.52 3.08
C GLN A 205 13.82 0.26 3.02
N TRP A 206 13.23 -0.12 4.12
CA TRP A 206 12.46 -1.35 4.21
C TRP A 206 11.28 -1.22 5.16
N ARG A 207 10.32 -2.09 4.97
CA ARG A 207 9.20 -2.32 5.88
C ARG A 207 8.70 -3.74 5.74
N ILE A 208 7.89 -4.19 6.68
CA ILE A 208 7.11 -5.41 6.52
C ILE A 208 5.64 -5.01 6.41
N VAL A 209 4.96 -5.55 5.42
CA VAL A 209 3.53 -5.34 5.21
C VAL A 209 2.79 -6.66 5.40
N LYS A 210 1.56 -6.58 5.92
CA LYS A 210 0.60 -7.68 5.90
C LYS A 210 -0.48 -7.35 4.88
N SER A 211 -0.67 -8.22 3.90
CA SER A 211 -1.73 -8.07 2.91
C SER A 211 -3.08 -8.46 3.48
N LEU A 212 -4.17 -8.07 2.79
CA LEU A 212 -5.53 -8.53 3.14
C LEU A 212 -5.67 -10.06 3.05
N ASN A 213 -4.83 -10.74 2.29
CA ASN A 213 -4.71 -12.21 2.25
C ASN A 213 -3.93 -12.79 3.44
N ARG A 214 -3.56 -11.96 4.42
CA ARG A 214 -2.79 -12.35 5.61
C ARG A 214 -1.36 -12.80 5.35
N PHE A 215 -0.81 -12.56 4.16
CA PHE A 215 0.60 -12.80 3.88
C PHE A 215 1.45 -11.62 4.33
N TYR A 216 2.59 -11.95 4.94
CA TYR A 216 3.62 -10.98 5.28
C TYR A 216 4.64 -10.90 4.16
N THR A 217 5.11 -9.69 3.89
CA THR A 217 6.08 -9.42 2.83
C THR A 217 7.06 -8.34 3.26
N VAL A 218 8.34 -8.53 2.99
CA VAL A 218 9.31 -7.45 3.08
C VAL A 218 9.26 -6.63 1.80
N HIS A 219 8.95 -5.36 1.92
CA HIS A 219 9.22 -4.38 0.88
C HIS A 219 10.56 -3.71 1.16
N ALA A 220 11.43 -3.65 0.18
CA ALA A 220 12.70 -2.95 0.28
C ALA A 220 12.95 -2.07 -0.93
N ILE A 221 13.42 -0.84 -0.70
CA ILE A 221 13.98 0.04 -1.72
C ILE A 221 15.48 0.10 -1.47
N ILE A 222 16.27 -0.28 -2.47
CA ILE A 222 17.73 -0.35 -2.36
C ILE A 222 18.34 0.51 -3.45
N TYR A 223 19.25 1.38 -3.05
CA TYR A 223 20.02 2.23 -3.96
C TYR A 223 21.45 1.74 -4.02
N VAL A 224 21.90 1.32 -5.22
CA VAL A 224 23.24 0.80 -5.46
C VAL A 224 23.94 1.63 -6.53
N ILE A 225 25.18 2.02 -6.26
CA ILE A 225 26.00 2.81 -7.17
C ILE A 225 26.55 1.91 -8.28
N GLY A 226 26.52 2.38 -9.53
CA GLY A 226 27.05 1.66 -10.69
C GLY A 226 25.99 0.96 -11.52
N GLU A 227 26.43 0.35 -12.62
CA GLU A 227 25.56 -0.19 -13.70
C GLU A 227 25.27 -1.70 -13.59
N GLU A 228 25.88 -2.44 -12.66
CA GLU A 228 25.85 -3.88 -12.70
C GLU A 228 24.44 -4.47 -12.51
N ALA A 229 23.95 -5.14 -13.52
CA ALA A 229 22.64 -5.80 -13.51
C ALA A 229 22.54 -6.96 -12.50
N GLN A 230 23.67 -7.45 -12.00
CA GLN A 230 23.81 -8.64 -11.17
C GLN A 230 23.34 -8.43 -9.71
N TYR A 231 23.22 -7.19 -9.26
CA TYR A 231 22.89 -6.91 -7.85
C TYR A 231 21.53 -7.48 -7.43
N ALA A 232 20.54 -7.46 -8.32
CA ALA A 232 19.21 -7.96 -7.99
C ALA A 232 19.22 -9.46 -7.68
N ASP A 233 19.93 -10.25 -8.49
CA ASP A 233 20.02 -11.70 -8.30
C ASP A 233 20.81 -12.05 -7.03
N PHE A 234 21.92 -11.34 -6.79
CA PHE A 234 22.69 -11.48 -5.56
C PHE A 234 21.84 -11.17 -4.31
N ILE A 235 21.13 -10.05 -4.30
CA ILE A 235 20.29 -9.61 -3.20
C ILE A 235 19.18 -10.64 -2.91
N LEU A 236 18.59 -11.22 -3.97
CA LEU A 236 17.58 -12.26 -3.84
C LEU A 236 18.16 -13.58 -3.30
N GLN A 237 19.36 -13.97 -3.73
CA GLN A 237 20.06 -15.15 -3.19
C GLN A 237 20.35 -14.99 -1.71
N GLU A 238 20.81 -13.81 -1.29
CA GLU A 238 21.04 -13.48 0.13
C GLU A 238 19.76 -13.54 0.96
N TRP A 239 18.62 -13.14 0.40
CA TRP A 239 17.32 -13.30 1.04
C TRP A 239 16.99 -14.77 1.28
N LYS A 240 17.06 -15.59 0.23
CA LYS A 240 16.78 -17.03 0.31
C LYS A 240 17.70 -17.73 1.32
N GLY A 241 19.01 -17.44 1.25
CA GLY A 241 20.00 -17.98 2.18
C GLY A 241 19.74 -17.54 3.62
N THR A 242 19.31 -16.30 3.85
CA THR A 242 19.00 -15.81 5.20
C THR A 242 17.79 -16.51 5.80
N CYS A 243 16.71 -16.68 5.04
CA CYS A 243 15.54 -17.43 5.49
C CYS A 243 15.92 -18.85 5.87
N LEU A 244 16.65 -19.55 5.01
CA LEU A 244 17.09 -20.94 5.26
C LEU A 244 17.97 -21.03 6.51
N ASN A 245 18.93 -20.15 6.68
CA ASN A 245 19.82 -20.12 7.85
C ASN A 245 19.08 -19.80 9.16
N LYS A 246 17.89 -19.24 9.08
CA LYS A 246 16.99 -19.01 10.23
C LYS A 246 15.99 -20.15 10.43
N GLY A 247 16.13 -21.26 9.68
CA GLY A 247 15.26 -22.42 9.78
C GLY A 247 13.96 -22.32 9.01
N TYR A 248 13.82 -21.30 8.14
CA TYR A 248 12.62 -21.08 7.34
C TYR A 248 12.88 -21.44 5.86
N GLN A 249 12.36 -22.57 5.44
CA GLN A 249 12.42 -22.96 4.04
C GLN A 249 11.31 -22.29 3.25
N LEU A 250 11.68 -21.45 2.29
CA LEU A 250 10.75 -20.83 1.35
C LEU A 250 10.13 -21.87 0.42
N LYS A 251 8.84 -21.70 0.09
CA LYS A 251 8.18 -22.56 -0.91
C LYS A 251 8.87 -22.40 -2.27
N GLN A 252 9.00 -23.48 -3.02
CA GLN A 252 9.69 -23.48 -4.32
C GLN A 252 9.05 -22.53 -5.33
N ASP A 253 7.72 -22.46 -5.34
CA ASP A 253 6.96 -21.62 -6.27
C ASP A 253 6.79 -20.16 -5.78
N THR A 254 7.56 -19.77 -4.75
CA THR A 254 7.49 -18.37 -4.26
C THR A 254 7.99 -17.43 -5.34
N GLN A 255 7.09 -16.58 -5.80
CA GLN A 255 7.41 -15.53 -6.74
C GLN A 255 7.91 -14.30 -5.99
N TYR A 256 8.98 -13.73 -6.49
CA TYR A 256 9.58 -12.49 -6.01
C TYR A 256 9.45 -11.43 -7.07
N LEU A 257 9.04 -10.23 -6.67
CA LEU A 257 9.07 -9.09 -7.58
C LEU A 257 10.33 -8.29 -7.34
N ILE A 258 11.06 -8.06 -8.41
CA ILE A 258 12.18 -7.14 -8.42
C ILE A 258 11.92 -6.14 -9.55
N ASN A 259 11.68 -4.90 -9.17
CA ASN A 259 11.68 -3.79 -10.12
C ASN A 259 13.03 -3.09 -10.03
N LYS A 260 13.72 -2.98 -11.14
CA LYS A 260 15.04 -2.35 -11.24
C LYS A 260 15.04 -1.28 -12.31
N GLU A 261 15.49 -0.11 -11.94
CA GLU A 261 15.63 1.03 -12.83
C GLU A 261 17.01 1.63 -12.66
N TYR A 262 17.61 2.01 -13.77
CA TYR A 262 18.87 2.73 -13.76
C TYR A 262 18.60 4.22 -13.93
N CYS A 263 18.88 4.98 -12.90
CA CYS A 263 18.56 6.39 -12.86
C CYS A 263 19.80 7.25 -13.09
N TYR A 264 19.69 8.15 -14.07
CA TYR A 264 20.69 9.19 -14.33
C TYR A 264 20.19 10.55 -13.82
N PHE A 265 21.11 11.35 -13.29
CA PHE A 265 20.80 12.70 -12.82
C PHE A 265 20.22 13.59 -13.93
N ALA A 266 20.74 13.47 -15.16
CA ALA A 266 20.29 14.24 -16.31
C ALA A 266 18.93 13.78 -16.89
N ASP A 267 18.48 12.56 -16.57
CA ASP A 267 17.23 12.00 -17.08
C ASP A 267 16.04 12.43 -16.19
N ASN A 268 15.32 13.45 -16.62
CA ASN A 268 14.15 13.97 -15.91
C ASN A 268 12.98 13.00 -15.92
N ASP A 269 12.79 12.24 -16.99
CA ASP A 269 11.65 11.31 -17.13
C ASP A 269 11.81 10.13 -16.19
N MET A 270 13.01 9.54 -16.15
CA MET A 270 13.31 8.45 -15.22
C MET A 270 13.25 8.91 -13.76
N ARG A 271 13.72 10.11 -13.44
CA ARG A 271 13.59 10.68 -12.09
C ARG A 271 12.14 10.90 -11.69
N SER A 272 11.32 11.39 -12.62
CA SER A 272 9.88 11.56 -12.39
C SER A 272 9.18 10.22 -12.22
N TYR A 273 9.53 9.24 -13.05
CA TYR A 273 9.02 7.88 -12.97
C TYR A 273 9.29 7.25 -11.59
N TRP A 274 10.56 7.27 -11.13
CA TRP A 274 10.91 6.67 -9.83
C TRP A 274 10.22 7.35 -8.65
N ARG A 275 10.06 8.68 -8.69
CA ARG A 275 9.29 9.41 -7.69
C ARG A 275 7.83 8.98 -7.64
N LYS A 276 7.21 8.72 -8.80
CA LYS A 276 5.85 8.18 -8.88
C LYS A 276 5.78 6.75 -8.34
N GLN A 277 6.80 5.92 -8.57
CA GLN A 277 6.89 4.60 -7.97
C GLN A 277 6.91 4.68 -6.44
N ILE A 278 7.69 5.58 -5.86
CA ILE A 278 7.70 5.81 -4.40
C ILE A 278 6.30 6.19 -3.90
N GLU A 279 5.58 7.08 -4.59
CA GLU A 279 4.20 7.42 -4.23
C GLU A 279 3.29 6.20 -4.29
N PHE A 280 3.34 5.49 -5.40
CA PHE A 280 2.52 4.32 -5.67
C PHE A 280 2.70 3.23 -4.59
N LEU A 281 3.93 2.95 -4.18
CA LEU A 281 4.23 1.98 -3.14
C LEU A 281 3.57 2.31 -1.78
N ASN A 282 3.19 3.56 -1.57
CA ASN A 282 2.57 4.03 -0.34
C ASN A 282 1.04 4.21 -0.44
N GLU A 283 0.43 4.09 -1.63
CA GLU A 283 -1.01 4.28 -1.81
C GLU A 283 -1.87 3.33 -0.93
N PRO A 284 -1.55 2.02 -0.80
CA PRO A 284 -2.32 1.13 0.07
C PRO A 284 -2.40 1.61 1.52
N LEU A 285 -1.37 2.28 2.02
CA LEU A 285 -1.33 2.80 3.39
C LEU A 285 -2.29 3.96 3.66
N LYS A 286 -2.79 4.60 2.60
CA LYS A 286 -3.84 5.61 2.69
C LYS A 286 -5.23 5.00 2.88
N ILE A 287 -5.34 3.69 2.68
CA ILE A 287 -6.59 2.94 2.75
C ILE A 287 -6.61 2.11 4.02
N TYR A 288 -5.58 1.29 4.23
CA TYR A 288 -5.47 0.40 5.38
C TYR A 288 -4.04 0.24 5.86
N ARG A 289 -3.86 -0.10 7.13
CA ARG A 289 -2.58 -0.37 7.77
C ARG A 289 -2.71 -1.55 8.71
N TYR A 290 -1.74 -2.43 8.66
CA TYR A 290 -1.61 -3.44 9.70
C TYR A 290 -0.85 -2.85 10.88
N MET A 291 -1.50 -2.81 12.05
CA MET A 291 -0.90 -2.30 13.28
C MET A 291 -0.39 -3.46 14.12
N SER A 292 0.88 -3.44 14.45
CA SER A 292 1.53 -4.47 15.26
C SER A 292 2.57 -3.84 16.16
N GLU A 293 2.81 -4.47 17.31
CA GLU A 293 3.91 -4.09 18.22
C GLU A 293 5.29 -4.47 17.65
N HIS A 294 5.32 -5.39 16.69
CA HIS A 294 6.55 -5.95 16.13
C HIS A 294 6.91 -5.39 14.76
N ILE A 295 5.91 -4.93 14.00
CA ILE A 295 6.05 -4.53 12.58
C ILE A 295 5.65 -3.08 12.40
N SER A 296 6.57 -2.28 11.83
CA SER A 296 6.26 -0.92 11.39
C SER A 296 5.67 -0.95 9.97
N TYR A 297 4.53 -0.27 9.78
CA TYR A 297 3.96 -0.06 8.45
C TYR A 297 4.68 1.04 7.67
N LEU A 298 5.42 1.93 8.34
CA LEU A 298 6.23 2.96 7.70
C LEU A 298 7.58 2.40 7.28
N TRP A 299 8.12 2.97 6.22
CA TRP A 299 9.47 2.67 5.79
C TRP A 299 10.51 3.12 6.82
N GLN A 300 11.44 2.24 7.08
CA GLN A 300 12.57 2.44 7.98
C GLN A 300 13.85 2.46 7.15
N SER A 301 14.77 3.37 7.44
CA SER A 301 16.12 3.29 6.89
C SER A 301 16.94 2.26 7.64
N TYR A 302 17.69 1.47 6.92
CA TYR A 302 18.70 0.59 7.50
C TYR A 302 20.04 1.31 7.46
N THR A 303 20.38 1.88 8.59
CA THR A 303 21.70 2.50 8.80
C THR A 303 22.67 1.48 9.35
N GLY A 304 23.00 0.41 8.86
CA GLY A 304 23.91 -0.57 9.47
C GLY A 304 24.59 -0.08 10.77
N ASN A 305 25.09 -0.91 11.61
CA ASN A 305 25.92 -0.49 12.73
C ASN A 305 27.21 0.16 12.18
N ILE A 306 27.09 1.38 11.64
CA ILE A 306 28.23 2.24 11.43
C ILE A 306 28.58 2.72 12.83
N PRO A 307 29.72 2.31 13.40
CA PRO A 307 30.19 2.94 14.63
C PRO A 307 30.21 4.43 14.33
N ALA A 308 29.55 5.23 15.16
CA ALA A 308 29.69 6.67 15.12
C ALA A 308 31.20 6.97 15.28
N ASN A 309 31.84 7.40 14.18
CA ASN A 309 33.15 8.02 14.23
C ASN A 309 33.04 9.42 14.80
#